data_6924916f6176b39034a2b34f618eb664
#
_entry.id   6924916f6176b39034a2b34f618eb664
#
_cell.length_a   1.000
_cell.length_b   1.000
_cell.length_c   1.000
_cell.angle_alpha   90.00
_cell.angle_beta   90.00
_cell.angle_gamma   90.00
#
_symmetry.space_group_name_H-M   'P 1'
#
loop_
_entity.id
_entity.type
_entity.pdbx_description
1 polymer ?
#
loop_
_entity_poly.entity_id
_entity_poly.type
_entity_poly.pdbx_seq_one_letter_code
_entity_poly.pdbx_strand_id
1 'polypeptide(L)'
;MLFRSQLGAVPVINENDPISTEEYSLGDNDRLGALIAKYTHADLLVLLSDIDGLYTADPHTHPEATLIHRVESVTPEIEQLGGGSSSGLGTGGMSAKLTAAKIATGAGVDMVIANGANANVLYDIVDGKDVGTRFVGKNNK
;
A
#
# COMPACT_ATOMS: atom_id res chain seq x y z
N MET A 1 -8.17 -8.04 18.41
CA MET A 1 -8.11 -8.39 16.99
C MET A 1 -7.50 -9.77 16.76
N LEU A 2 -6.28 -10.05 17.24
CA LEU A 2 -5.64 -11.38 17.15
C LEU A 2 -6.51 -12.53 17.72
N PHE A 3 -7.20 -12.29 18.85
CA PHE A 3 -8.09 -13.29 19.44
C PHE A 3 -9.23 -13.72 18.51
N ARG A 4 -9.84 -12.80 17.77
CA ARG A 4 -10.92 -13.13 16.82
C ARG A 4 -10.41 -13.91 15.62
N SER A 5 -9.20 -13.61 15.13
CA SER A 5 -8.56 -14.36 14.04
C SER A 5 -8.23 -15.78 14.48
N GLN A 6 -7.82 -15.99 15.74
CA GLN A 6 -7.62 -17.34 16.31
C GLN A 6 -8.92 -18.17 16.36
N LEU A 7 -10.07 -17.52 16.42
CA LEU A 7 -11.39 -18.15 16.34
C LEU A 7 -11.88 -18.36 14.88
N GLY A 8 -11.05 -18.09 13.88
CA GLY A 8 -11.41 -18.19 12.46
C GLY A 8 -12.30 -17.05 11.95
N ALA A 9 -12.46 -15.97 12.73
CA ALA A 9 -13.23 -14.80 12.29
C ALA A 9 -12.36 -13.85 11.46
N VAL A 10 -12.89 -13.36 10.34
CA VAL A 10 -12.28 -12.32 9.51
C VAL A 10 -12.80 -10.96 9.99
N PRO A 11 -11.95 -10.10 10.61
CA PRO A 11 -12.37 -8.76 10.99
C PRO A 11 -12.48 -7.86 9.77
N VAL A 12 -13.58 -7.11 9.66
CA VAL A 12 -13.76 -6.04 8.68
C VAL A 12 -13.66 -4.71 9.42
N ILE A 13 -12.71 -3.88 9.01
CA ILE A 13 -12.37 -2.63 9.69
C ILE A 13 -12.43 -1.50 8.65
N ASN A 14 -13.04 -0.39 9.03
CA ASN A 14 -13.09 0.82 8.22
C ASN A 14 -12.78 2.04 9.08
N GLU A 15 -12.25 3.10 8.47
CA GLU A 15 -12.11 4.40 9.13
C GLU A 15 -13.50 5.00 9.38
N ASN A 16 -13.70 5.63 10.55
CA ASN A 16 -14.97 6.26 10.90
C ASN A 16 -14.94 7.76 10.54
N ASP A 17 -15.14 8.08 9.25
CA ASP A 17 -15.09 9.43 8.68
C ASP A 17 -15.97 10.47 9.39
N PRO A 18 -17.15 10.16 9.97
CA PRO A 18 -18.02 11.17 10.58
C PRO A 18 -17.46 11.87 11.84
N ILE A 19 -16.40 11.33 12.44
CA ILE A 19 -15.85 11.82 13.71
C ILE A 19 -14.49 12.50 13.54
N SER A 20 -13.84 12.38 12.39
CA SER A 20 -12.56 13.02 12.12
C SER A 20 -12.78 14.50 11.76
N THR A 21 -12.35 15.41 12.63
CA THR A 21 -12.10 16.81 12.23
C THR A 21 -10.92 16.84 11.26
N GLU A 22 -10.90 17.77 10.30
CA GLU A 22 -9.89 17.89 9.24
C GLU A 22 -8.43 17.82 9.72
N GLU A 23 -8.15 18.14 10.98
CA GLU A 23 -6.82 18.08 11.61
C GLU A 23 -6.37 16.66 11.99
N TYR A 24 -7.27 15.68 12.04
CA TYR A 24 -7.00 14.30 12.43
C TYR A 24 -7.43 13.27 11.40
N SER A 25 -7.68 13.69 10.17
CA SER A 25 -7.88 12.76 9.06
C SER A 25 -6.65 11.83 9.00
N LEU A 26 -6.81 10.60 9.46
CA LEU A 26 -5.79 9.53 9.31
C LEU A 26 -5.55 9.22 7.81
N GLY A 27 -6.33 9.89 6.97
CA GLY A 27 -6.08 10.14 5.56
C GLY A 27 -6.49 9.05 4.63
N ASP A 28 -6.69 7.84 5.02
CA ASP A 28 -7.40 6.80 4.29
C ASP A 28 -7.19 5.41 4.88
N ASN A 29 -7.93 4.43 4.34
CA ASN A 29 -7.83 3.02 4.70
C ASN A 29 -6.45 2.41 4.39
N ASP A 30 -5.63 3.00 3.51
CA ASP A 30 -4.28 2.51 3.21
C ASP A 30 -3.38 2.61 4.45
N ARG A 31 -3.38 3.78 5.10
CA ARG A 31 -2.63 3.98 6.35
C ARG A 31 -3.18 3.14 7.49
N LEU A 32 -4.51 3.05 7.61
CA LEU A 32 -5.16 2.19 8.60
C LEU A 32 -4.75 0.73 8.39
N GLY A 33 -4.79 0.23 7.15
CA GLY A 33 -4.35 -1.12 6.79
C GLY A 33 -2.89 -1.37 7.18
N ALA A 34 -1.99 -0.43 6.91
CA ALA A 34 -0.57 -0.54 7.28
C ALA A 34 -0.35 -0.59 8.81
N LEU A 35 -1.09 0.22 9.57
CA LEU A 35 -1.03 0.17 11.04
C LEU A 35 -1.57 -1.17 11.58
N ILE A 36 -2.67 -1.66 11.01
CA ILE A 36 -3.23 -2.96 11.38
C ILE A 36 -2.21 -4.07 11.09
N ALA A 37 -1.63 -4.10 9.88
CA ALA A 37 -0.62 -5.08 9.50
C ALA A 37 0.58 -5.06 10.45
N LYS A 38 1.08 -3.87 10.81
CA LYS A 38 2.15 -3.68 11.79
C LYS A 38 1.81 -4.27 13.15
N TYR A 39 0.65 -3.92 13.73
CA TYR A 39 0.29 -4.33 15.08
C TYR A 39 -0.20 -5.78 15.18
N THR A 40 -0.61 -6.38 14.09
CA THR A 40 -0.97 -7.81 14.02
C THR A 40 0.20 -8.70 13.61
N HIS A 41 1.36 -8.10 13.32
CA HIS A 41 2.53 -8.80 12.80
C HIS A 41 2.19 -9.64 11.54
N ALA A 42 1.46 -9.02 10.61
CA ALA A 42 1.10 -9.66 9.36
C ALA A 42 2.36 -9.94 8.51
N ASP A 43 2.32 -10.97 7.69
CA ASP A 43 3.40 -11.27 6.74
C ASP A 43 3.28 -10.40 5.49
N LEU A 44 2.05 -10.06 5.10
CA LEU A 44 1.73 -9.35 3.87
C LEU A 44 0.55 -8.41 4.06
N LEU A 45 0.69 -7.20 3.52
CA LEU A 45 -0.39 -6.23 3.31
C LEU A 45 -0.64 -6.11 1.81
N VAL A 46 -1.89 -6.23 1.36
CA VAL A 46 -2.28 -5.98 -0.02
C VAL A 46 -3.20 -4.78 -0.08
N LEU A 47 -2.81 -3.77 -0.86
CA LEU A 47 -3.63 -2.62 -1.21
C LEU A 47 -4.21 -2.83 -2.61
N LEU A 48 -5.51 -3.10 -2.69
CA LEU A 48 -6.23 -3.14 -3.94
C LEU A 48 -6.66 -1.71 -4.34
N SER A 49 -6.33 -1.31 -5.55
CA SER A 49 -6.55 0.02 -6.08
C SER A 49 -7.12 -0.04 -7.50
N ASP A 50 -7.41 1.10 -8.08
CA ASP A 50 -7.77 1.29 -9.49
C ASP A 50 -6.56 1.37 -10.42
N ILE A 51 -5.34 1.36 -9.85
CA ILE A 51 -4.07 1.39 -10.59
C ILE A 51 -3.32 0.06 -10.45
N ASP A 52 -2.49 -0.29 -11.44
CA ASP A 52 -1.76 -1.56 -11.44
C ASP A 52 -0.63 -1.60 -10.41
N GLY A 53 -0.09 -0.44 -10.02
CA GLY A 53 1.01 -0.32 -9.07
C GLY A 53 1.75 1.01 -9.22
N LEU A 54 3.01 1.05 -8.79
CA LEU A 54 3.88 2.21 -8.92
C LEU A 54 4.58 2.19 -10.28
N TYR A 55 4.51 3.28 -11.02
CA TYR A 55 5.18 3.47 -12.31
C TYR A 55 6.40 4.38 -12.18
N THR A 56 7.32 4.28 -13.14
CA THR A 56 8.51 5.16 -13.23
C THR A 56 8.18 6.62 -13.51
N ALA A 57 6.98 6.90 -14.03
CA ALA A 57 6.38 8.23 -14.23
C ALA A 57 4.87 8.06 -14.33
N ASP A 58 4.11 9.15 -14.42
CA ASP A 58 2.66 9.09 -14.64
C ASP A 58 2.34 8.50 -16.04
N PRO A 59 1.74 7.31 -16.14
CA PRO A 59 1.46 6.66 -17.44
C PRO A 59 0.45 7.43 -18.29
N HIS A 60 -0.33 8.34 -17.73
CA HIS A 60 -1.26 9.19 -18.50
C HIS A 60 -0.56 10.29 -19.26
N THR A 61 0.58 10.77 -18.76
CA THR A 61 1.37 11.85 -19.35
C THR A 61 2.66 11.35 -20.00
N HIS A 62 3.14 10.17 -19.61
CA HIS A 62 4.37 9.54 -20.05
C HIS A 62 4.12 8.13 -20.59
N PRO A 63 3.84 7.96 -21.89
CA PRO A 63 3.55 6.64 -22.48
C PRO A 63 4.70 5.61 -22.32
N GLU A 64 5.93 6.11 -22.09
CA GLU A 64 7.13 5.29 -21.83
C GLU A 64 7.22 4.81 -20.37
N ALA A 65 6.32 5.26 -19.48
CA ALA A 65 6.33 4.85 -18.07
C ALA A 65 6.15 3.33 -17.95
N THR A 66 6.99 2.70 -17.16
CA THR A 66 6.97 1.26 -16.90
C THR A 66 6.58 0.97 -15.44
N LEU A 67 5.86 -0.13 -15.25
CA LEU A 67 5.49 -0.60 -13.92
C LEU A 67 6.74 -1.09 -13.17
N ILE A 68 6.89 -0.64 -11.93
CA ILE A 68 7.96 -1.10 -11.02
C ILE A 68 7.42 -2.30 -10.25
N HIS A 69 7.91 -3.50 -10.57
CA HIS A 69 7.40 -4.71 -9.91
C HIS A 69 7.92 -4.88 -8.48
N ARG A 70 9.12 -4.35 -8.17
CA ARG A 70 9.74 -4.55 -6.87
C ARG A 70 10.46 -3.31 -6.36
N VAL A 71 10.24 -2.96 -5.10
CA VAL A 71 10.87 -1.86 -4.37
C VAL A 71 11.49 -2.40 -3.09
N GLU A 72 12.82 -2.38 -3.00
CA GLU A 72 13.55 -2.89 -1.82
C GLU A 72 13.52 -1.91 -0.64
N SER A 73 13.37 -0.62 -0.92
CA SER A 73 13.26 0.42 0.10
C SER A 73 12.54 1.64 -0.47
N VAL A 74 11.66 2.24 0.33
CA VAL A 74 10.99 3.50 -0.05
C VAL A 74 11.97 4.65 0.22
N THR A 75 12.75 4.99 -0.81
CA THR A 75 13.71 6.11 -0.79
C THR A 75 13.01 7.41 -1.17
N PRO A 76 13.66 8.60 -0.96
CA PRO A 76 13.12 9.87 -1.41
C PRO A 76 12.80 9.92 -2.92
N GLU A 77 13.58 9.21 -3.75
CA GLU A 77 13.35 9.10 -5.19
C GLU A 77 12.06 8.34 -5.48
N ILE A 78 11.81 7.23 -4.77
CA ILE A 78 10.55 6.47 -4.87
C ILE A 78 9.36 7.32 -4.40
N GLU A 79 9.53 8.12 -3.36
CA GLU A 79 8.47 9.04 -2.89
C GLU A 79 8.11 10.09 -3.92
N GLN A 80 9.09 10.61 -4.65
CA GLN A 80 8.86 11.59 -5.71
C GLN A 80 8.00 11.03 -6.86
N LEU A 81 8.09 9.72 -7.15
CA LEU A 81 7.23 9.06 -8.13
C LEU A 81 5.74 9.06 -7.72
N GLY A 82 5.46 9.14 -6.43
CA GLY A 82 4.10 9.27 -5.89
C GLY A 82 3.53 10.69 -5.94
N GLY A 83 4.23 11.64 -6.55
CA GLY A 83 3.81 13.04 -6.59
C GLY A 83 4.20 13.78 -5.32
N GLY A 84 5.50 13.75 -4.97
CA GLY A 84 6.05 14.47 -3.80
C GLY A 84 5.57 15.92 -3.73
N SER A 85 5.60 16.50 -2.55
CA SER A 85 4.98 17.77 -2.09
C SER A 85 5.20 19.05 -2.93
N SER A 86 5.88 18.95 -4.09
CA SER A 86 6.17 20.08 -4.98
C SER A 86 5.40 20.07 -6.31
N SER A 87 4.73 18.97 -6.68
CA SER A 87 3.88 18.94 -7.87
C SER A 87 2.41 18.84 -7.46
N GLY A 88 1.68 19.94 -7.53
CA GLY A 88 0.24 20.00 -7.21
C GLY A 88 -0.65 19.12 -8.13
N LEU A 89 -0.09 18.12 -8.80
CA LEU A 89 -0.75 17.17 -9.70
C LEU A 89 -0.49 15.70 -9.34
N GLY A 90 0.23 15.39 -8.26
CA GLY A 90 0.32 14.03 -7.74
C GLY A 90 -1.04 13.64 -7.17
N THR A 91 -1.69 12.63 -7.72
CA THR A 91 -2.94 12.12 -7.15
C THR A 91 -2.65 11.72 -5.70
N GLY A 92 -3.30 12.37 -4.73
CA GLY A 92 -3.10 12.13 -3.29
C GLY A 92 -3.12 10.64 -2.90
N GLY A 93 -3.71 9.79 -3.74
CA GLY A 93 -3.79 8.35 -3.58
C GLY A 93 -2.44 7.63 -3.60
N MET A 94 -1.49 7.93 -4.51
CA MET A 94 -0.19 7.24 -4.55
C MET A 94 0.71 7.66 -3.39
N SER A 95 0.73 8.94 -3.01
CA SER A 95 1.48 9.43 -1.85
C SER A 95 1.02 8.75 -0.56
N ALA A 96 -0.29 8.56 -0.37
CA ALA A 96 -0.86 7.82 0.75
C ALA A 96 -0.40 6.36 0.76
N LYS A 97 -0.40 5.69 -0.40
CA LYS A 97 0.09 4.30 -0.55
C LYS A 97 1.58 4.17 -0.24
N LEU A 98 2.41 5.12 -0.65
CA LEU A 98 3.84 5.13 -0.30
C LEU A 98 4.06 5.38 1.19
N THR A 99 3.21 6.20 1.82
CA THR A 99 3.22 6.36 3.30
C THR A 99 2.87 5.04 3.99
N ALA A 100 1.83 4.34 3.51
CA ALA A 100 1.48 3.01 4.02
C ALA A 100 2.62 2.00 3.82
N ALA A 101 3.30 2.03 2.65
CA ALA A 101 4.45 1.18 2.37
C ALA A 101 5.59 1.41 3.37
N LYS A 102 5.91 2.66 3.72
CA LYS A 102 6.91 2.97 4.75
C LYS A 102 6.57 2.37 6.11
N ILE A 103 5.30 2.48 6.52
CA ILE A 103 4.83 1.94 7.81
C ILE A 103 4.94 0.42 7.82
N ALA A 104 4.42 -0.25 6.78
CA ALA A 104 4.41 -1.69 6.67
C ALA A 104 5.84 -2.26 6.59
N THR A 105 6.65 -1.79 5.63
CA THR A 105 8.00 -2.30 5.41
C THR A 105 8.94 -1.99 6.58
N GLY A 106 8.76 -0.84 7.23
CA GLY A 106 9.49 -0.49 8.46
C GLY A 106 9.17 -1.41 9.64
N ALA A 107 8.03 -2.08 9.62
CA ALA A 107 7.62 -3.09 10.60
C ALA A 107 7.96 -4.53 10.18
N GLY A 108 8.64 -4.73 9.04
CA GLY A 108 9.00 -6.05 8.52
C GLY A 108 7.89 -6.73 7.72
N VAL A 109 6.82 -5.99 7.37
CA VAL A 109 5.68 -6.50 6.59
C VAL A 109 5.90 -6.19 5.12
N ASP A 110 5.84 -7.19 4.25
CA ASP A 110 5.76 -6.97 2.81
C ASP A 110 4.46 -6.25 2.45
N MET A 111 4.50 -5.35 1.46
CA MET A 111 3.29 -4.72 0.96
C MET A 111 3.21 -4.83 -0.57
N VAL A 112 2.02 -5.11 -1.10
CA VAL A 112 1.76 -5.12 -2.54
C VAL A 112 0.66 -4.12 -2.87
N ILE A 113 0.90 -3.29 -3.90
CA ILE A 113 -0.14 -2.48 -4.56
C ILE A 113 -0.51 -3.20 -5.85
N ALA A 114 -1.78 -3.48 -6.07
CA ALA A 114 -2.26 -4.13 -7.27
C ALA A 114 -3.64 -3.63 -7.69
N ASN A 115 -3.98 -3.83 -8.96
CA ASN A 115 -5.30 -3.49 -9.49
C ASN A 115 -6.37 -4.46 -8.97
N GLY A 116 -7.38 -3.90 -8.29
CA GLY A 116 -8.47 -4.63 -7.69
C GLY A 116 -9.66 -4.91 -8.62
N ALA A 117 -9.60 -4.54 -9.90
CA ALA A 117 -10.68 -4.79 -10.84
C ALA A 117 -11.04 -6.28 -10.98
N ASN A 118 -10.04 -7.16 -10.79
CA ASN A 118 -10.24 -8.60 -10.71
C ASN A 118 -9.68 -9.15 -9.40
N ALA A 119 -10.55 -9.59 -8.49
CA ALA A 119 -10.16 -10.11 -7.18
C ALA A 119 -9.25 -11.36 -7.25
N ASN A 120 -9.20 -12.06 -8.40
CA ASN A 120 -8.28 -13.20 -8.59
C ASN A 120 -6.81 -12.80 -8.50
N VAL A 121 -6.47 -11.52 -8.62
CA VAL A 121 -5.13 -11.00 -8.40
C VAL A 121 -4.58 -11.39 -7.02
N LEU A 122 -5.44 -11.58 -6.02
CA LEU A 122 -5.04 -12.01 -4.68
C LEU A 122 -4.39 -13.41 -4.70
N TYR A 123 -4.90 -14.34 -5.51
CA TYR A 123 -4.28 -15.66 -5.67
C TYR A 123 -2.89 -15.53 -6.31
N ASP A 124 -2.75 -14.71 -7.35
CA ASP A 124 -1.48 -14.48 -8.01
C ASP A 124 -0.43 -13.89 -7.06
N ILE A 125 -0.84 -12.94 -6.20
CA ILE A 125 0.04 -12.33 -5.19
C ILE A 125 0.49 -13.36 -4.16
N VAL A 126 -0.42 -14.20 -3.65
CA VAL A 126 -0.12 -15.24 -2.65
C VAL A 126 0.76 -16.35 -3.26
N ASP A 127 0.56 -16.68 -4.53
CA ASP A 127 1.39 -17.62 -5.29
C ASP A 127 2.78 -17.05 -5.64
N GLY A 128 3.04 -15.77 -5.31
CA GLY A 128 4.34 -15.12 -5.52
C GLY A 128 4.60 -14.69 -6.96
N LYS A 129 3.56 -14.53 -7.78
CA LYS A 129 3.71 -14.00 -9.15
C LYS A 129 4.03 -12.51 -9.13
N ASP A 130 4.71 -12.05 -10.17
CA ASP A 130 5.06 -10.63 -10.37
C ASP A 130 3.84 -9.84 -10.86
N VAL A 131 2.91 -9.55 -9.96
CA VAL A 131 1.75 -8.70 -10.21
C VAL A 131 1.81 -7.46 -9.32
N GLY A 132 1.49 -6.31 -9.89
CA GLY A 132 1.55 -5.04 -9.17
C GLY A 132 2.96 -4.61 -8.79
N THR A 133 3.07 -3.88 -7.68
CA THR A 133 4.34 -3.44 -7.09
C THR A 133 4.47 -4.01 -5.68
N ARG A 134 5.51 -4.81 -5.46
CA ARG A 134 5.87 -5.35 -4.13
C ARG A 134 6.91 -4.47 -3.45
N PHE A 135 6.61 -3.99 -2.26
CA PHE A 135 7.53 -3.32 -1.34
C PHE A 135 8.01 -4.33 -0.30
N VAL A 136 9.33 -4.48 -0.19
CA VAL A 136 9.93 -5.53 0.66
C VAL A 136 10.03 -5.07 2.10
N GLY A 137 9.51 -5.86 3.02
CA GLY A 137 9.65 -5.65 4.45
C GLY A 137 11.10 -5.73 4.90
N LYS A 138 11.53 -4.81 5.76
CA LYS A 138 12.88 -4.86 6.34
C LYS A 138 12.96 -6.06 7.29
N ASN A 139 13.74 -7.07 6.93
CA ASN A 139 14.05 -8.17 7.84
C ASN A 139 14.88 -7.65 9.01
N ASN A 140 14.24 -7.25 10.09
CA ASN A 140 14.85 -7.02 11.39
C ASN A 140 14.92 -8.38 12.15
N LYS A 141 15.54 -9.38 11.54
CA LYS A 141 15.90 -10.62 12.23
C LYS A 141 17.36 -10.62 12.58
#